data_7efb9f2eabbf127b4f938edf1b02a8d0
#
_entry.id   7efb9f2eabbf127b4f938edf1b02a8d0
#
_cell.length_a   1.000
_cell.length_b   1.000
_cell.length_c   1.000
_cell.angle_alpha   90.00
_cell.angle_beta   90.00
_cell.angle_gamma   90.00
#
_symmetry.space_group_name_H-M   'P 1'
#
loop_
_entity.id
_entity.type
_entity.pdbx_description
1 polymer ?
#
loop_
_entity_poly.entity_id
_entity_poly.type
_entity_poly.pdbx_seq_one_letter_code
_entity_poly.pdbx_strand_id
1 'polypeptide(L)'
;MPGLYQVWHQKSPASIPLAGFFYLGIKLTPGIQLDEDFMTDTPALNADPAELAKFSELAYRWWDPDSEFRPLHQINPLRLDWINALAPLEGRKVLDIGCGGGILSDSMARKGAHVLGVDLSTKALKVARLHALEASTPHVEYREISAEQLAAAEPAAFDVVTCMEMLEHVPDPASVVQACADLVKPGGWVFFSTINRNLKSFMSAIVGAEYLLNMLPRGTHEYDKMIRPSELARYARAAGLSLQQTSGLEYNPLTKRYWLSANTSVNYMIATRKI
;
A
#
# COMPACT_ATOMS: atom_id res chain seq x y z
N MET A 1 37.88 43.28 -25.48
CA MET A 1 37.43 43.97 -24.25
C MET A 1 36.80 42.91 -23.35
N PRO A 2 37.28 42.65 -22.13
CA PRO A 2 36.82 41.59 -21.26
C PRO A 2 35.75 42.10 -20.28
N GLY A 3 34.67 41.33 -20.10
CA GLY A 3 33.57 41.61 -19.17
C GLY A 3 33.54 40.60 -18.02
N LEU A 4 33.76 41.10 -16.88
CA LEU A 4 33.80 40.66 -15.50
C LEU A 4 32.84 39.52 -15.12
N TYR A 5 33.40 38.42 -14.65
CA TYR A 5 32.73 37.42 -13.81
C TYR A 5 32.67 37.94 -12.36
N GLN A 6 31.49 38.15 -11.81
CA GLN A 6 31.31 38.35 -10.37
C GLN A 6 30.95 36.99 -9.72
N VAL A 7 31.88 36.53 -8.90
CA VAL A 7 31.73 35.35 -8.02
C VAL A 7 31.00 35.83 -6.75
N TRP A 8 29.82 35.28 -6.50
CA TRP A 8 29.13 35.45 -5.22
C TRP A 8 29.55 34.31 -4.27
N HIS A 9 30.38 34.66 -3.31
CA HIS A 9 30.63 33.85 -2.12
C HIS A 9 29.42 33.93 -1.21
N GLN A 10 28.63 32.87 -1.10
CA GLN A 10 27.67 32.71 -0.02
C GLN A 10 28.39 32.20 1.24
N LYS A 11 28.38 33.05 2.26
CA LYS A 11 28.83 32.72 3.63
C LYS A 11 27.79 31.81 4.28
N SER A 12 28.23 30.69 4.88
CA SER A 12 27.47 29.87 5.79
C SER A 12 26.95 30.68 6.97
N PRO A 13 25.70 30.48 7.43
CA PRO A 13 25.29 31.06 8.71
C PRO A 13 25.83 30.21 9.85
N ALA A 14 26.48 30.94 10.76
CA ALA A 14 27.07 30.45 11.98
C ALA A 14 26.02 29.83 12.92
N SER A 15 26.46 28.80 13.62
CA SER A 15 25.81 28.18 14.79
C SER A 15 25.33 29.24 15.83
N ILE A 16 24.05 29.20 16.17
CA ILE A 16 23.47 29.96 17.27
C ILE A 16 23.66 29.15 18.55
N PRO A 17 24.28 29.72 19.61
CA PRO A 17 24.43 29.01 20.87
C PRO A 17 23.12 29.02 21.67
N LEU A 18 22.77 27.86 22.22
CA LEU A 18 21.74 27.67 23.25
C LEU A 18 22.18 28.31 24.57
N ALA A 19 21.86 29.58 24.75
CA ALA A 19 21.89 30.20 26.09
C ALA A 19 21.05 31.49 26.10
N GLY A 20 19.93 31.50 26.78
CA GLY A 20 19.24 32.73 27.09
C GLY A 20 17.71 32.68 27.11
N PHE A 21 17.10 31.82 27.94
CA PHE A 21 15.74 32.02 28.41
C PHE A 21 15.67 31.71 29.92
N PHE A 22 16.24 32.58 30.72
CA PHE A 22 15.89 32.71 32.13
C PHE A 22 15.64 34.19 32.35
N TYR A 23 14.38 34.57 32.50
CA TYR A 23 13.86 35.62 33.37
C TYR A 23 12.39 35.92 33.01
N LEU A 24 11.50 35.13 33.57
CA LEU A 24 10.18 35.59 33.98
C LEU A 24 9.79 34.73 35.19
N GLY A 25 9.92 35.33 36.36
CA GLY A 25 9.64 34.67 37.62
C GLY A 25 8.16 34.36 37.76
N ILE A 26 7.76 33.13 37.47
CA ILE A 26 6.49 32.55 37.87
C ILE A 26 6.80 31.68 39.08
N LYS A 27 6.33 32.11 40.27
CA LYS A 27 6.31 31.29 41.48
C LYS A 27 5.40 30.09 41.24
N LEU A 28 5.99 28.92 41.06
CA LEU A 28 5.27 27.65 41.07
C LEU A 28 4.79 27.40 42.52
N THR A 29 3.51 27.32 42.71
CA THR A 29 2.88 26.80 43.93
C THR A 29 3.20 25.32 44.06
N PRO A 30 3.68 24.81 45.22
CA PRO A 30 3.90 23.38 45.42
C PRO A 30 2.53 22.68 45.52
N GLY A 31 2.23 21.75 44.60
CA GLY A 31 1.03 20.93 44.70
C GLY A 31 0.33 20.56 43.40
N ILE A 32 0.89 20.86 42.24
CA ILE A 32 0.37 20.28 40.99
C ILE A 32 1.13 18.97 40.75
N GLN A 33 0.50 17.86 41.15
CA GLN A 33 0.84 16.54 40.67
C GLN A 33 0.46 16.54 39.18
N LEU A 34 1.46 16.53 38.31
CA LEU A 34 1.23 16.26 36.89
C LEU A 34 0.80 14.81 36.84
N ASP A 35 -0.46 14.58 36.52
CA ASP A 35 -0.92 13.25 36.16
C ASP A 35 -0.08 12.77 34.95
N GLU A 36 0.72 11.72 35.15
CA GLU A 36 1.51 11.05 34.10
C GLU A 36 0.63 10.33 33.07
N ASP A 37 -0.70 10.48 33.14
CA ASP A 37 -1.67 9.86 32.22
C ASP A 37 -1.94 10.65 30.93
N PHE A 38 -1.16 11.69 30.62
CA PHE A 38 -1.14 12.25 29.27
C PHE A 38 -0.12 11.51 28.37
N MET A 39 -0.07 10.19 28.47
CA MET A 39 0.42 9.35 27.39
C MET A 39 -0.59 9.49 26.27
N THR A 40 -0.25 10.26 25.26
CA THR A 40 -0.99 10.31 24.00
C THR A 40 -1.12 8.87 23.53
N ASP A 41 -2.34 8.35 23.59
CA ASP A 41 -2.72 7.04 23.06
C ASP A 41 -2.58 7.14 21.52
N THR A 42 -1.35 7.10 21.05
CA THR A 42 -1.09 6.98 19.61
C THR A 42 -1.62 5.59 19.24
N PRO A 43 -2.68 5.49 18.45
CA PRO A 43 -3.25 4.20 18.12
C PRO A 43 -2.15 3.28 17.59
N ALA A 44 -2.08 2.06 18.14
CA ALA A 44 -1.10 1.08 17.68
C ALA A 44 -1.21 0.92 16.18
N LEU A 45 -0.08 0.91 15.49
CA LEU A 45 -0.04 0.77 14.04
C LEU A 45 -0.66 -0.58 13.64
N ASN A 46 -1.62 -0.58 12.70
CA ASN A 46 -2.25 -1.80 12.17
C ASN A 46 -1.28 -2.51 11.22
N ALA A 47 -0.19 -3.05 11.76
CA ALA A 47 0.85 -3.75 11.04
C ALA A 47 1.41 -4.90 11.87
N ASP A 48 1.66 -6.04 11.21
CA ASP A 48 2.40 -7.16 11.79
C ASP A 48 3.91 -6.91 11.58
N PRO A 49 4.70 -6.71 12.66
CA PRO A 49 6.13 -6.43 12.52
C PRO A 49 6.91 -7.56 11.82
N ALA A 50 6.48 -8.81 11.96
CA ALA A 50 7.13 -9.96 11.32
C ALA A 50 6.88 -9.96 9.81
N GLU A 51 5.66 -9.68 9.38
CA GLU A 51 5.32 -9.52 7.96
C GLU A 51 6.09 -8.35 7.35
N LEU A 52 6.11 -7.20 8.03
CA LEU A 52 6.84 -6.02 7.56
C LEU A 52 8.35 -6.30 7.42
N ALA A 53 8.95 -7.01 8.37
CA ALA A 53 10.36 -7.40 8.31
C ALA A 53 10.64 -8.31 7.12
N LYS A 54 9.80 -9.34 6.89
CA LYS A 54 9.89 -10.30 5.78
C LYS A 54 9.90 -9.61 4.42
N PHE A 55 8.92 -8.75 4.14
CA PHE A 55 8.88 -8.00 2.88
C PHE A 55 10.03 -7.00 2.75
N SER A 56 10.46 -6.40 3.86
CA SER A 56 11.61 -5.49 3.88
C SER A 56 12.93 -6.19 3.55
N GLU A 57 13.13 -7.43 3.96
CA GLU A 57 14.32 -8.22 3.65
C GLU A 57 14.41 -8.60 2.17
N LEU A 58 13.28 -8.87 1.54
CA LEU A 58 13.19 -9.23 0.13
C LEU A 58 13.10 -8.02 -0.82
N ALA A 59 13.03 -6.80 -0.30
CA ALA A 59 12.72 -5.60 -1.07
C ALA A 59 13.64 -5.39 -2.28
N TYR A 60 14.94 -5.69 -2.17
CA TYR A 60 15.93 -5.52 -3.24
C TYR A 60 15.65 -6.38 -4.50
N ARG A 61 14.82 -7.43 -4.38
CA ARG A 61 14.44 -8.34 -5.47
C ARG A 61 13.10 -8.01 -6.12
N TRP A 62 12.44 -6.92 -5.69
CA TRP A 62 11.06 -6.62 -6.08
C TRP A 62 10.88 -6.54 -7.61
N TRP A 63 11.86 -6.01 -8.31
CA TRP A 63 11.84 -5.86 -9.78
C TRP A 63 12.59 -6.95 -10.54
N ASP A 64 13.12 -7.95 -9.87
CA ASP A 64 13.67 -9.15 -10.47
C ASP A 64 12.52 -10.09 -10.91
N PRO A 65 12.28 -10.28 -12.24
CA PRO A 65 11.16 -11.07 -12.74
C PRO A 65 11.29 -12.57 -12.45
N ASP A 66 12.46 -13.02 -11.99
CA ASP A 66 12.72 -14.41 -11.61
C ASP A 66 12.74 -14.62 -10.10
N SER A 67 12.45 -13.56 -9.32
CA SER A 67 12.37 -13.59 -7.86
C SER A 67 11.05 -14.18 -7.33
N GLU A 68 10.90 -14.14 -6.01
CA GLU A 68 9.67 -14.48 -5.29
C GLU A 68 8.50 -13.58 -5.71
N PHE A 69 8.78 -12.38 -6.26
CA PHE A 69 7.76 -11.43 -6.75
C PHE A 69 7.33 -11.70 -8.20
N ARG A 70 7.89 -12.71 -8.88
CA ARG A 70 7.47 -13.10 -10.23
C ARG A 70 5.95 -13.23 -10.41
N PRO A 71 5.19 -13.84 -9.47
CA PRO A 71 3.74 -13.91 -9.60
C PRO A 71 3.09 -12.52 -9.69
N LEU A 72 3.57 -11.53 -8.93
CA LEU A 72 3.05 -10.16 -8.99
C LEU A 72 3.28 -9.52 -10.36
N HIS A 73 4.44 -9.72 -10.97
CA HIS A 73 4.73 -9.25 -12.33
C HIS A 73 3.79 -9.90 -13.36
N GLN A 74 3.53 -11.20 -13.23
CA GLN A 74 2.68 -11.93 -14.17
C GLN A 74 1.20 -11.57 -14.07
N ILE A 75 0.69 -11.28 -12.87
CA ILE A 75 -0.72 -10.91 -12.66
C ILE A 75 -0.97 -9.42 -12.86
N ASN A 76 0.05 -8.57 -12.77
CA ASN A 76 -0.09 -7.13 -12.84
C ASN A 76 -0.80 -6.60 -14.10
N PRO A 77 -0.50 -7.08 -15.33
CA PRO A 77 -1.23 -6.66 -16.52
C PRO A 77 -2.74 -6.95 -16.44
N LEU A 78 -3.13 -8.11 -15.90
CA LEU A 78 -4.53 -8.50 -15.73
C LEU A 78 -5.26 -7.59 -14.75
N ARG A 79 -4.62 -7.27 -13.61
CA ARG A 79 -5.16 -6.34 -12.61
C ARG A 79 -5.31 -4.93 -13.17
N LEU A 80 -4.25 -4.43 -13.81
CA LEU A 80 -4.23 -3.10 -14.41
C LEU A 80 -5.33 -2.93 -15.47
N ASP A 81 -5.45 -3.88 -16.38
CA ASP A 81 -6.46 -3.81 -17.44
C ASP A 81 -7.88 -3.90 -16.89
N TRP A 82 -8.11 -4.75 -15.88
CA TRP A 82 -9.41 -4.83 -15.21
C TRP A 82 -9.78 -3.55 -14.45
N ILE A 83 -8.83 -2.96 -13.71
CA ILE A 83 -9.01 -1.67 -13.03
C ILE A 83 -9.32 -0.58 -14.05
N ASN A 84 -8.50 -0.47 -15.09
CA ASN A 84 -8.64 0.57 -16.11
C ASN A 84 -9.94 0.45 -16.94
N ALA A 85 -10.44 -0.77 -17.15
CA ALA A 85 -11.71 -1.01 -17.82
C ALA A 85 -12.92 -0.50 -17.00
N LEU A 86 -12.87 -0.61 -15.66
CA LEU A 86 -13.93 -0.18 -14.76
C LEU A 86 -13.82 1.30 -14.36
N ALA A 87 -12.59 1.76 -14.18
CA ALA A 87 -12.24 3.12 -13.77
C ALA A 87 -11.08 3.62 -14.65
N PRO A 88 -11.36 4.23 -15.82
CA PRO A 88 -10.31 4.78 -16.67
C PRO A 88 -9.36 5.67 -15.89
N LEU A 89 -8.05 5.36 -15.95
CA LEU A 89 -7.03 5.90 -15.04
C LEU A 89 -6.45 7.23 -15.50
N GLU A 90 -6.54 7.56 -16.80
CA GLU A 90 -5.95 8.76 -17.37
C GLU A 90 -6.44 10.03 -16.66
N GLY A 91 -5.52 10.85 -16.17
CA GLY A 91 -5.79 12.08 -15.45
C GLY A 91 -6.38 11.91 -14.04
N ARG A 92 -6.57 10.66 -13.55
CA ARG A 92 -7.13 10.40 -12.22
C ARG A 92 -6.08 10.49 -11.13
N LYS A 93 -6.50 10.95 -9.96
CA LYS A 93 -5.70 10.87 -8.73
C LYS A 93 -5.93 9.50 -8.08
N VAL A 94 -4.89 8.68 -8.08
CA VAL A 94 -4.94 7.27 -7.65
C VAL A 94 -4.09 7.06 -6.42
N LEU A 95 -4.59 6.29 -5.46
CA LEU A 95 -3.86 5.83 -4.29
C LEU A 95 -3.65 4.32 -4.38
N ASP A 96 -2.42 3.86 -4.17
CA ASP A 96 -2.06 2.43 -4.10
C ASP A 96 -1.58 2.11 -2.68
N ILE A 97 -2.42 1.42 -1.90
CA ILE A 97 -2.18 1.09 -0.49
C ILE A 97 -1.49 -0.27 -0.40
N GLY A 98 -0.38 -0.35 0.36
CA GLY A 98 0.49 -1.51 0.38
C GLY A 98 1.21 -1.70 -0.95
N CYS A 99 1.71 -0.59 -1.53
CA CYS A 99 2.28 -0.57 -2.88
C CYS A 99 3.58 -1.38 -3.02
N GLY A 100 4.24 -1.74 -1.92
CA GLY A 100 5.51 -2.46 -1.91
C GLY A 100 6.57 -1.76 -2.75
N GLY A 101 7.19 -2.51 -3.67
CA GLY A 101 8.18 -1.98 -4.63
C GLY A 101 7.58 -1.25 -5.84
N GLY A 102 6.26 -1.00 -5.88
CA GLY A 102 5.62 -0.08 -6.82
C GLY A 102 5.21 -0.68 -8.16
N ILE A 103 5.10 -2.01 -8.32
CA ILE A 103 4.76 -2.66 -9.62
C ILE A 103 3.44 -2.14 -10.20
N LEU A 104 2.38 -2.10 -9.38
CA LEU A 104 1.07 -1.61 -9.83
C LEU A 104 1.05 -0.08 -9.94
N SER A 105 1.63 0.61 -8.97
CA SER A 105 1.76 2.08 -8.96
C SER A 105 2.43 2.60 -10.24
N ASP A 106 3.59 2.02 -10.63
CA ASP A 106 4.30 2.34 -11.88
C ASP A 106 3.41 2.14 -13.09
N SER A 107 2.73 0.99 -13.16
CA SER A 107 1.88 0.64 -14.29
C SER A 107 0.64 1.55 -14.42
N MET A 108 0.04 1.96 -13.30
CA MET A 108 -1.08 2.92 -13.30
C MET A 108 -0.60 4.31 -13.72
N ALA A 109 0.57 4.73 -13.26
CA ALA A 109 1.15 6.01 -13.68
C ALA A 109 1.44 6.05 -15.18
N ARG A 110 1.94 4.95 -15.77
CA ARG A 110 2.13 4.80 -17.22
C ARG A 110 0.82 4.78 -18.01
N LYS A 111 -0.32 4.51 -17.37
CA LYS A 111 -1.67 4.69 -17.95
C LYS A 111 -2.19 6.12 -17.82
N GLY A 112 -1.35 7.07 -17.39
CA GLY A 112 -1.69 8.50 -17.29
C GLY A 112 -2.31 8.92 -15.95
N ALA A 113 -2.29 8.06 -14.93
CA ALA A 113 -2.74 8.42 -13.59
C ALA A 113 -1.71 9.28 -12.84
N HIS A 114 -2.18 10.10 -11.90
CA HIS A 114 -1.35 10.69 -10.85
C HIS A 114 -1.39 9.79 -9.63
N VAL A 115 -0.33 9.03 -9.39
CA VAL A 115 -0.33 7.94 -8.39
C VAL A 115 0.44 8.34 -7.15
N LEU A 116 -0.18 8.13 -5.98
CA LEU A 116 0.50 8.06 -4.70
C LEU A 116 0.53 6.58 -4.26
N GLY A 117 1.73 6.00 -4.15
CA GLY A 117 1.93 4.70 -3.52
C GLY A 117 2.27 4.87 -2.04
N VAL A 118 1.63 4.10 -1.16
CA VAL A 118 1.92 4.12 0.28
C VAL A 118 2.21 2.72 0.80
N ASP A 119 3.20 2.63 1.68
CA ASP A 119 3.62 1.39 2.33
C ASP A 119 4.30 1.72 3.66
N LEU A 120 4.43 0.75 4.55
CA LEU A 120 5.16 0.89 5.81
C LEU A 120 6.61 0.42 5.72
N SER A 121 6.98 -0.30 4.63
CA SER A 121 8.35 -0.75 4.40
C SER A 121 9.19 0.34 3.75
N THR A 122 10.00 1.05 4.54
CA THR A 122 10.99 2.02 4.03
C THR A 122 11.88 1.42 2.93
N LYS A 123 12.25 0.13 3.04
CA LYS A 123 13.12 -0.53 2.04
C LYS A 123 12.38 -0.76 0.72
N ALA A 124 11.12 -1.22 0.77
CA ALA A 124 10.30 -1.39 -0.44
C ALA A 124 10.08 -0.05 -1.15
N LEU A 125 9.75 1.01 -0.40
CA LEU A 125 9.58 2.35 -0.95
C LEU A 125 10.86 2.94 -1.56
N LYS A 126 12.04 2.63 -1.01
CA LYS A 126 13.32 3.02 -1.63
C LYS A 126 13.50 2.35 -3.00
N VAL A 127 13.18 1.06 -3.10
CA VAL A 127 13.23 0.33 -4.37
C VAL A 127 12.21 0.88 -5.36
N ALA A 128 10.98 1.17 -4.93
CA ALA A 128 9.94 1.77 -5.76
C ALA A 128 10.38 3.15 -6.33
N ARG A 129 10.95 4.01 -5.48
CA ARG A 129 11.47 5.33 -5.91
C ARG A 129 12.64 5.20 -6.90
N LEU A 130 13.57 4.27 -6.63
CA LEU A 130 14.71 4.04 -7.52
C LEU A 130 14.24 3.55 -8.89
N HIS A 131 13.35 2.56 -8.92
CA HIS A 131 12.79 2.06 -10.17
C HIS A 131 12.05 3.16 -10.96
N ALA A 132 11.22 3.94 -10.30
CA ALA A 132 10.49 5.04 -10.94
C ALA A 132 11.44 6.08 -11.55
N LEU A 133 12.56 6.37 -10.88
CA LEU A 133 13.59 7.27 -11.39
C LEU A 133 14.31 6.68 -12.62
N GLU A 134 14.78 5.43 -12.52
CA GLU A 134 15.49 4.73 -13.60
C GLU A 134 14.61 4.53 -14.83
N ALA A 135 13.35 4.15 -14.61
CA ALA A 135 12.37 3.93 -15.66
C ALA A 135 11.70 5.21 -16.18
N SER A 136 12.05 6.38 -15.60
CA SER A 136 11.44 7.68 -15.91
C SER A 136 9.90 7.64 -15.84
N THR A 137 9.35 6.98 -14.83
CA THR A 137 7.90 6.85 -14.67
C THR A 137 7.28 8.18 -14.32
N PRO A 138 6.30 8.68 -15.11
CA PRO A 138 5.70 9.98 -14.85
C PRO A 138 4.72 9.93 -13.68
N HIS A 139 4.52 11.05 -12.97
CA HIS A 139 3.40 11.28 -12.05
C HIS A 139 3.21 10.20 -10.97
N VAL A 140 4.29 9.59 -10.46
CA VAL A 140 4.25 8.67 -9.34
C VAL A 140 5.05 9.22 -8.16
N GLU A 141 4.44 9.16 -6.98
CA GLU A 141 5.05 9.51 -5.70
C GLU A 141 4.89 8.35 -4.72
N TYR A 142 5.81 8.25 -3.74
CA TYR A 142 5.77 7.22 -2.72
C TYR A 142 5.93 7.83 -1.33
N ARG A 143 5.09 7.38 -0.36
CA ARG A 143 5.09 7.90 1.02
C ARG A 143 5.04 6.76 2.02
N GLU A 144 5.84 6.88 3.09
CA GLU A 144 5.82 5.95 4.22
C GLU A 144 4.75 6.43 5.22
N ILE A 145 3.58 5.80 5.14
CA ILE A 145 2.42 6.13 5.97
C ILE A 145 1.41 4.97 5.92
N SER A 146 0.67 4.74 7.02
CA SER A 146 -0.43 3.77 6.98
C SER A 146 -1.67 4.33 6.29
N ALA A 147 -2.57 3.43 5.88
CA ALA A 147 -3.84 3.80 5.26
C ALA A 147 -4.68 4.67 6.22
N GLU A 148 -4.72 4.28 7.49
CA GLU A 148 -5.50 4.96 8.53
C GLU A 148 -4.95 6.36 8.83
N GLN A 149 -3.63 6.50 8.93
CA GLN A 149 -2.98 7.79 9.12
C GLN A 149 -3.23 8.73 7.93
N LEU A 150 -3.15 8.20 6.71
CA LEU A 150 -3.44 8.98 5.51
C LEU A 150 -4.92 9.37 5.44
N ALA A 151 -5.84 8.47 5.82
CA ALA A 151 -7.27 8.76 5.84
C ALA A 151 -7.63 9.90 6.82
N ALA A 152 -6.94 9.95 7.96
CA ALA A 152 -7.10 11.05 8.91
C ALA A 152 -6.55 12.39 8.38
N ALA A 153 -5.49 12.36 7.55
CA ALA A 153 -4.83 13.54 7.03
C ALA A 153 -5.46 14.07 5.72
N GLU A 154 -5.86 13.20 4.82
CA GLU A 154 -6.31 13.53 3.46
C GLU A 154 -7.62 12.80 3.09
N PRO A 155 -8.74 12.96 3.82
CA PRO A 155 -9.99 12.27 3.51
C PRO A 155 -10.56 12.69 2.15
N ALA A 156 -11.21 11.75 1.47
CA ALA A 156 -11.87 11.96 0.18
C ALA A 156 -10.98 12.64 -0.88
N ALA A 157 -9.68 12.27 -0.92
CA ALA A 157 -8.70 12.92 -1.77
C ALA A 157 -8.51 12.23 -3.14
N PHE A 158 -8.92 10.97 -3.29
CA PHE A 158 -8.58 10.13 -4.44
C PHE A 158 -9.80 9.73 -5.27
N ASP A 159 -9.64 9.65 -6.58
CA ASP A 159 -10.70 9.19 -7.51
C ASP A 159 -10.77 7.66 -7.52
N VAL A 160 -9.61 7.00 -7.34
CA VAL A 160 -9.45 5.56 -7.31
C VAL A 160 -8.49 5.19 -6.17
N VAL A 161 -8.83 4.13 -5.43
CA VAL A 161 -7.97 3.52 -4.41
C VAL A 161 -7.78 2.05 -4.75
N THR A 162 -6.54 1.57 -4.71
CA THR A 162 -6.19 0.15 -4.83
C THR A 162 -5.56 -0.35 -3.54
N CYS A 163 -5.91 -1.57 -3.12
CA CYS A 163 -5.32 -2.29 -2.00
C CYS A 163 -5.26 -3.78 -2.40
N MET A 164 -4.12 -4.17 -2.99
CA MET A 164 -3.98 -5.46 -3.67
C MET A 164 -2.97 -6.35 -2.96
N GLU A 165 -3.38 -7.59 -2.61
CA GLU A 165 -2.54 -8.59 -1.92
C GLU A 165 -1.91 -8.03 -0.61
N MET A 166 -2.70 -7.30 0.18
CA MET A 166 -2.20 -6.63 1.40
C MET A 166 -3.04 -6.97 2.64
N LEU A 167 -4.35 -7.18 2.46
CA LEU A 167 -5.30 -7.36 3.57
C LEU A 167 -5.02 -8.60 4.42
N GLU A 168 -4.44 -9.64 3.85
CA GLU A 168 -4.01 -10.87 4.54
C GLU A 168 -2.76 -10.70 5.42
N HIS A 169 -2.08 -9.55 5.31
CA HIS A 169 -0.83 -9.26 6.03
C HIS A 169 -1.01 -8.28 7.20
N VAL A 170 -2.24 -7.84 7.46
CA VAL A 170 -2.54 -6.90 8.55
C VAL A 170 -3.37 -7.54 9.65
N PRO A 171 -3.20 -7.11 10.92
CA PRO A 171 -3.99 -7.60 12.04
C PRO A 171 -5.50 -7.32 11.91
N ASP A 172 -5.87 -6.14 11.42
CA ASP A 172 -7.27 -5.73 11.24
C ASP A 172 -7.54 -5.26 9.79
N PRO A 173 -7.92 -6.18 8.89
CA PRO A 173 -8.27 -5.83 7.52
C PRO A 173 -9.52 -4.94 7.40
N ALA A 174 -10.44 -4.98 8.38
CA ALA A 174 -11.62 -4.12 8.35
C ALA A 174 -11.27 -2.64 8.54
N SER A 175 -10.28 -2.33 9.38
CA SER A 175 -9.73 -0.98 9.55
C SER A 175 -9.14 -0.44 8.25
N VAL A 176 -8.36 -1.25 7.53
CA VAL A 176 -7.79 -0.83 6.23
C VAL A 176 -8.89 -0.59 5.20
N VAL A 177 -9.92 -1.46 5.14
CA VAL A 177 -11.06 -1.28 4.22
C VAL A 177 -11.82 0.02 4.54
N GLN A 178 -12.00 0.34 5.84
CA GLN A 178 -12.59 1.62 6.26
C GLN A 178 -11.72 2.80 5.82
N ALA A 179 -10.41 2.74 6.02
CA ALA A 179 -9.49 3.79 5.59
C ALA A 179 -9.52 3.99 4.06
N CYS A 180 -9.57 2.90 3.27
CA CYS A 180 -9.77 2.99 1.81
C CYS A 180 -11.05 3.75 1.44
N ALA A 181 -12.15 3.46 2.17
CA ALA A 181 -13.42 4.13 1.96
C ALA A 181 -13.37 5.62 2.35
N ASP A 182 -12.63 5.98 3.40
CA ASP A 182 -12.50 7.37 3.83
C ASP A 182 -11.61 8.18 2.88
N LEU A 183 -10.61 7.55 2.26
CA LEU A 183 -9.68 8.15 1.31
C LEU A 183 -10.28 8.40 -0.07
N VAL A 184 -11.21 7.56 -0.50
CA VAL A 184 -11.85 7.69 -1.81
C VAL A 184 -12.94 8.75 -1.79
N LYS A 185 -13.04 9.52 -2.87
CA LYS A 185 -14.12 10.51 -3.08
C LYS A 185 -15.49 9.84 -3.18
N PRO A 186 -16.58 10.53 -2.84
CA PRO A 186 -17.94 10.07 -3.18
C PRO A 186 -18.03 9.72 -4.67
N GLY A 187 -18.61 8.56 -4.98
CA GLY A 187 -18.68 8.04 -6.35
C GLY A 187 -17.37 7.48 -6.92
N GLY A 188 -16.26 7.55 -6.18
CA GLY A 188 -14.98 6.98 -6.59
C GLY A 188 -14.93 5.46 -6.44
N TRP A 189 -13.86 4.84 -6.94
CA TRP A 189 -13.69 3.41 -6.99
C TRP A 189 -12.66 2.92 -5.98
N VAL A 190 -12.95 1.77 -5.35
CA VAL A 190 -11.97 1.05 -4.53
C VAL A 190 -11.86 -0.39 -5.02
N PHE A 191 -10.62 -0.83 -5.25
CA PHE A 191 -10.29 -2.17 -5.71
C PHE A 191 -9.50 -2.91 -4.64
N PHE A 192 -9.90 -4.15 -4.36
CA PHE A 192 -9.22 -5.03 -3.43
C PHE A 192 -8.88 -6.35 -4.11
N SER A 193 -7.77 -6.98 -3.71
CA SER A 193 -7.49 -8.38 -4.00
C SER A 193 -6.92 -9.07 -2.75
N THR A 194 -7.20 -10.35 -2.62
CA THR A 194 -6.65 -11.21 -1.56
C THR A 194 -6.92 -12.70 -1.87
N ILE A 195 -6.42 -13.58 -1.02
CA ILE A 195 -6.58 -15.03 -1.12
C ILE A 195 -7.83 -15.46 -0.35
N ASN A 196 -8.65 -16.30 -0.98
CA ASN A 196 -9.87 -16.83 -0.37
C ASN A 196 -9.56 -17.87 0.70
N ARG A 197 -10.16 -17.77 1.88
CA ARG A 197 -10.03 -18.73 2.98
C ARG A 197 -10.88 -19.98 2.74
N ASN A 198 -10.31 -20.96 2.05
CA ASN A 198 -10.91 -22.29 1.91
C ASN A 198 -9.82 -23.36 1.70
N LEU A 199 -10.21 -24.66 1.75
CA LEU A 199 -9.27 -25.75 1.61
C LEU A 199 -8.55 -25.77 0.24
N LYS A 200 -9.23 -25.37 -0.82
CA LYS A 200 -8.65 -25.34 -2.17
C LYS A 200 -7.54 -24.28 -2.29
N SER A 201 -7.77 -23.08 -1.75
CA SER A 201 -6.74 -22.02 -1.72
C SER A 201 -5.59 -22.38 -0.81
N PHE A 202 -5.86 -22.98 0.35
CA PHE A 202 -4.82 -23.51 1.23
C PHE A 202 -3.93 -24.53 0.50
N MET A 203 -4.52 -25.51 -0.17
CA MET A 203 -3.78 -26.50 -0.95
C MET A 203 -3.03 -25.89 -2.13
N SER A 204 -3.61 -24.90 -2.80
CA SER A 204 -3.00 -24.26 -3.96
C SER A 204 -1.92 -23.24 -3.59
N ALA A 205 -2.17 -22.37 -2.63
CA ALA A 205 -1.24 -21.30 -2.23
C ALA A 205 -0.12 -21.85 -1.34
N ILE A 206 -0.45 -22.66 -0.33
CA ILE A 206 0.54 -23.15 0.64
C ILE A 206 1.22 -24.39 0.11
N VAL A 207 0.49 -25.44 -0.20
CA VAL A 207 1.09 -26.71 -0.62
C VAL A 207 1.63 -26.62 -2.06
N GLY A 208 0.85 -26.00 -2.95
CA GLY A 208 1.26 -25.88 -4.36
C GLY A 208 2.37 -24.88 -4.58
N ALA A 209 2.19 -23.62 -4.17
CA ALA A 209 3.14 -22.56 -4.47
C ALA A 209 4.39 -22.60 -3.57
N GLU A 210 4.23 -22.87 -2.28
CA GLU A 210 5.35 -22.82 -1.32
C GLU A 210 6.17 -24.12 -1.29
N TYR A 211 5.51 -25.29 -1.37
CA TYR A 211 6.19 -26.58 -1.20
C TYR A 211 6.48 -27.31 -2.51
N LEU A 212 5.56 -27.35 -3.47
CA LEU A 212 5.74 -28.10 -4.70
C LEU A 212 6.41 -27.30 -5.82
N LEU A 213 6.05 -26.00 -5.96
CA LEU A 213 6.55 -25.17 -7.05
C LEU A 213 7.68 -24.23 -6.65
N ASN A 214 7.96 -24.11 -5.34
CA ASN A 214 8.96 -23.17 -4.79
C ASN A 214 8.82 -21.75 -5.36
N MET A 215 7.58 -21.32 -5.63
CA MET A 215 7.30 -19.99 -6.20
C MET A 215 7.34 -18.90 -5.15
N LEU A 216 7.10 -19.26 -3.88
CA LEU A 216 7.05 -18.35 -2.74
C LEU A 216 7.83 -18.95 -1.55
N PRO A 217 8.41 -18.13 -0.67
CA PRO A 217 8.99 -18.59 0.58
C PRO A 217 7.98 -19.35 1.44
N ARG A 218 8.45 -20.37 2.17
CA ARG A 218 7.58 -21.12 3.09
C ARG A 218 7.05 -20.23 4.20
N GLY A 219 5.78 -20.40 4.57
CA GLY A 219 5.11 -19.57 5.57
C GLY A 219 4.71 -18.18 5.08
N THR A 220 4.63 -17.99 3.76
CA THR A 220 4.14 -16.72 3.19
C THR A 220 2.67 -16.48 3.48
N HIS A 221 1.87 -17.55 3.57
CA HIS A 221 0.43 -17.44 3.80
C HIS A 221 -0.01 -18.29 4.99
N GLU A 222 -0.71 -17.66 5.93
CA GLU A 222 -1.39 -18.32 7.04
C GLU A 222 -2.88 -18.45 6.74
N TYR A 223 -3.44 -19.66 6.91
CA TYR A 223 -4.84 -19.94 6.58
C TYR A 223 -5.83 -18.99 7.26
N ASP A 224 -5.57 -18.66 8.52
CA ASP A 224 -6.48 -17.81 9.32
C ASP A 224 -6.48 -16.34 8.88
N LYS A 225 -5.40 -15.89 8.24
CA LYS A 225 -5.26 -14.54 7.68
C LYS A 225 -5.93 -14.38 6.31
N MET A 226 -6.25 -15.48 5.62
CA MET A 226 -6.99 -15.44 4.34
C MET A 226 -8.42 -14.95 4.56
N ILE A 227 -8.99 -14.25 3.59
CA ILE A 227 -10.30 -13.57 3.71
C ILE A 227 -11.29 -14.16 2.70
N ARG A 228 -12.48 -14.54 3.15
CA ARG A 228 -13.54 -15.00 2.24
C ARG A 228 -14.14 -13.83 1.45
N PRO A 229 -14.57 -14.02 0.20
CA PRO A 229 -15.26 -12.97 -0.56
C PRO A 229 -16.43 -12.33 0.16
N SER A 230 -17.21 -13.15 0.92
CA SER A 230 -18.34 -12.68 1.72
C SER A 230 -17.92 -11.81 2.92
N GLU A 231 -16.75 -12.08 3.52
CA GLU A 231 -16.18 -11.29 4.63
C GLU A 231 -15.71 -9.95 4.12
N LEU A 232 -14.94 -9.94 3.03
CA LEU A 232 -14.47 -8.68 2.41
C LEU A 232 -15.64 -7.83 1.91
N ALA A 233 -16.65 -8.44 1.29
CA ALA A 233 -17.87 -7.73 0.88
C ALA A 233 -18.66 -7.18 2.09
N ARG A 234 -18.62 -7.83 3.26
CA ARG A 234 -19.20 -7.31 4.50
C ARG A 234 -18.41 -6.10 5.01
N TYR A 235 -17.09 -6.17 5.05
CA TYR A 235 -16.25 -5.03 5.44
C TYR A 235 -16.48 -3.83 4.51
N ALA A 236 -16.50 -4.05 3.20
CA ALA A 236 -16.77 -3.01 2.22
C ALA A 236 -18.13 -2.34 2.46
N ARG A 237 -19.21 -3.13 2.65
CA ARG A 237 -20.55 -2.57 2.93
C ARG A 237 -20.60 -1.79 4.24
N ALA A 238 -19.95 -2.28 5.30
CA ALA A 238 -19.89 -1.57 6.58
C ALA A 238 -19.18 -0.21 6.45
N ALA A 239 -18.20 -0.11 5.54
CA ALA A 239 -17.48 1.12 5.22
C ALA A 239 -18.20 2.03 4.19
N GLY A 240 -19.45 1.73 3.79
CA GLY A 240 -20.20 2.52 2.81
C GLY A 240 -19.73 2.33 1.36
N LEU A 241 -19.12 1.18 1.06
CA LEU A 241 -18.73 0.80 -0.29
C LEU A 241 -19.74 -0.20 -0.89
N SER A 242 -20.24 0.09 -2.08
CA SER A 242 -21.13 -0.78 -2.84
C SER A 242 -20.34 -1.70 -3.76
N LEU A 243 -20.50 -3.01 -3.61
CA LEU A 243 -19.87 -4.01 -4.49
C LEU A 243 -20.43 -3.90 -5.91
N GLN A 244 -19.56 -3.72 -6.89
CA GLN A 244 -19.93 -3.59 -8.30
C GLN A 244 -19.58 -4.83 -9.10
N GLN A 245 -18.39 -5.37 -8.91
CA GLN A 245 -17.91 -6.54 -9.64
C GLN A 245 -16.96 -7.38 -8.81
N THR A 246 -16.94 -8.69 -9.10
CA THR A 246 -15.98 -9.64 -8.54
C THR A 246 -15.34 -10.41 -9.68
N SER A 247 -14.04 -10.67 -9.59
CA SER A 247 -13.29 -11.49 -10.55
C SER A 247 -12.38 -12.44 -9.79
N GLY A 248 -12.28 -13.68 -10.24
CA GLY A 248 -11.26 -14.62 -9.79
C GLY A 248 -9.99 -14.45 -10.63
N LEU A 249 -8.87 -14.81 -10.03
CA LEU A 249 -7.58 -14.92 -10.69
C LEU A 249 -7.13 -16.38 -10.63
N GLU A 250 -7.02 -17.02 -11.79
CA GLU A 250 -6.65 -18.43 -11.91
C GLU A 250 -5.26 -18.60 -12.50
N TYR A 251 -4.60 -19.70 -12.13
CA TYR A 251 -3.28 -20.07 -12.62
C TYR A 251 -3.26 -21.51 -13.13
N ASN A 252 -2.67 -21.74 -14.30
CA ASN A 252 -2.42 -23.07 -14.83
C ASN A 252 -0.92 -23.41 -14.67
N PRO A 253 -0.56 -24.38 -13.82
CA PRO A 253 0.84 -24.74 -13.58
C PRO A 253 1.54 -25.38 -14.77
N LEU A 254 0.78 -26.01 -15.69
CA LEU A 254 1.33 -26.64 -16.90
C LEU A 254 1.74 -25.59 -17.94
N THR A 255 0.88 -24.59 -18.16
CA THR A 255 1.15 -23.51 -19.14
C THR A 255 1.83 -22.29 -18.51
N LYS A 256 1.92 -22.23 -17.17
CA LYS A 256 2.45 -21.11 -16.38
C LYS A 256 1.75 -19.77 -16.71
N ARG A 257 0.44 -19.81 -16.98
CA ARG A 257 -0.33 -18.63 -17.36
C ARG A 257 -1.40 -18.33 -16.31
N TYR A 258 -1.60 -17.03 -16.08
CA TYR A 258 -2.71 -16.49 -15.29
C TYR A 258 -3.81 -15.97 -16.22
N TRP A 259 -5.08 -15.99 -15.74
CA TRP A 259 -6.21 -15.36 -16.42
C TRP A 259 -7.31 -14.98 -15.41
N LEU A 260 -8.16 -14.04 -15.80
CA LEU A 260 -9.34 -13.67 -15.02
C LEU A 260 -10.52 -14.58 -15.35
N SER A 261 -11.32 -14.91 -14.33
CA SER A 261 -12.52 -15.74 -14.46
C SER A 261 -13.59 -15.35 -13.46
N ALA A 262 -14.75 -16.02 -13.52
CA ALA A 262 -15.78 -15.89 -12.48
C ALA A 262 -15.49 -16.74 -11.24
N ASN A 263 -14.45 -17.58 -11.26
CA ASN A 263 -14.12 -18.51 -10.18
C ASN A 263 -13.26 -17.83 -9.09
N THR A 264 -13.88 -17.42 -8.00
CA THR A 264 -13.21 -16.77 -6.85
C THR A 264 -12.68 -17.75 -5.80
N SER A 265 -12.51 -19.02 -6.16
CA SER A 265 -12.20 -20.07 -5.17
C SER A 265 -10.76 -20.04 -4.64
N VAL A 266 -9.80 -19.37 -5.28
CA VAL A 266 -8.41 -19.30 -4.80
C VAL A 266 -8.02 -17.85 -4.54
N ASN A 267 -7.68 -17.10 -5.57
CA ASN A 267 -7.41 -15.68 -5.49
C ASN A 267 -8.56 -14.92 -6.16
N TYR A 268 -8.92 -13.75 -5.62
CA TYR A 268 -10.02 -12.97 -6.15
C TYR A 268 -9.80 -11.48 -5.98
N MET A 269 -10.49 -10.71 -6.81
CA MET A 269 -10.54 -9.26 -6.77
C MET A 269 -11.99 -8.81 -6.63
N ILE A 270 -12.21 -7.72 -5.93
CA ILE A 270 -13.50 -7.01 -5.91
C ILE A 270 -13.32 -5.55 -6.30
N ALA A 271 -14.26 -5.05 -7.07
CA ALA A 271 -14.41 -3.64 -7.38
C ALA A 271 -15.61 -3.09 -6.61
N THR A 272 -15.41 -2.03 -5.89
CA THR A 272 -16.43 -1.36 -5.10
C THR A 272 -16.50 0.13 -5.43
N ARG A 273 -17.62 0.77 -5.10
CA ARG A 273 -17.82 2.19 -5.33
C ARG A 273 -18.33 2.87 -4.06
N LYS A 274 -17.77 4.02 -3.73
CA LYS A 274 -18.24 4.84 -2.60
C LYS A 274 -19.64 5.37 -2.93
N ILE A 275 -20.58 5.16 -2.02
CA ILE A 275 -21.96 5.63 -2.13
C ILE A 275 -22.02 7.11 -1.76
#